data_649993009c7d4284b575ab2656e05034
#
_entry.id   649993009c7d4284b575ab2656e05034
#
_cell.length_a   1.000
_cell.length_b   1.000
_cell.length_c   1.000
_cell.angle_alpha   90.00
_cell.angle_beta   90.00
_cell.angle_gamma   90.00
#
_symmetry.space_group_name_H-M   'P 1'
#
loop_
_entity.id
_entity.type
_entity.pdbx_description
1 polymer ?
#
loop_
_entity_poly.entity_id
_entity_poly.type
_entity_poly.pdbx_seq_one_letter_code
_entity_poly.pdbx_strand_id
1 'polypeptide(L)'
;MAGFDLGNSAAKLHAIGALDWTKPVLKNDFDPPRKDSPMAARTTSKTSESSDKVGVICRALRRAIIEQALEPGAKLPEDSLGERFGVSRTIARHALGQLAAEGLVELRRNRIAVVATPSWQEARDAFDIRIQLEGLVVRQLAGKLSKSQIAELNAHVDAEDSARGGTDAVSIRLATEFHILLAHMTNSPILVRYVSEVAYRCCLTLSLYSRPHSTECAINEHRAIIASLAKGDEAKVMQLMHHHLDSVANRALVAPTPQRGRDLLDILAPYADEVTSDRVVKLPKVARRG
;
A
#
# COMPACT_ATOMS: atom_id res chain seq x y z
N MET A 1 31.57 -26.30 9.22
CA MET A 1 30.17 -26.51 9.60
C MET A 1 29.75 -25.38 10.52
N ALA A 2 29.11 -24.35 10.01
CA ALA A 2 28.53 -23.27 10.79
C ALA A 2 27.06 -23.18 10.34
N GLY A 3 26.15 -23.58 11.26
CA GLY A 3 24.72 -23.53 11.01
C GLY A 3 24.24 -22.08 11.05
N PHE A 4 23.59 -21.66 10.01
CA PHE A 4 22.90 -20.38 9.94
C PHE A 4 21.52 -20.54 10.59
N ASP A 5 21.34 -19.84 11.72
CA ASP A 5 20.08 -19.77 12.45
C ASP A 5 19.12 -18.80 11.74
N LEU A 6 18.12 -19.35 11.02
CA LEU A 6 17.09 -18.61 10.30
C LEU A 6 15.90 -18.17 11.19
N GLY A 7 15.97 -18.42 12.52
CA GLY A 7 14.83 -18.25 13.43
C GLY A 7 14.54 -16.83 13.92
N ASN A 8 15.41 -15.83 13.69
CA ASN A 8 15.30 -14.55 14.39
C ASN A 8 15.05 -13.32 13.49
N SER A 9 14.89 -13.51 12.20
CA SER A 9 14.66 -12.40 11.26
C SER A 9 13.20 -11.99 11.15
N ALA A 10 12.27 -12.93 11.26
CA ALA A 10 10.82 -12.65 11.11
C ALA A 10 10.24 -11.91 12.34
N ALA A 11 10.75 -12.19 13.55
CA ALA A 11 10.27 -11.56 14.79
C ALA A 11 10.69 -10.09 14.94
N LYS A 12 11.80 -9.66 14.30
CA LYS A 12 12.26 -8.27 14.33
C LYS A 12 11.48 -7.35 13.37
N LEU A 13 10.86 -7.89 12.33
CA LEU A 13 10.02 -7.13 11.39
C LEU A 13 8.66 -6.73 11.98
N HIS A 14 8.19 -7.40 13.04
CA HIS A 14 6.94 -7.06 13.74
C HIS A 14 7.06 -5.90 14.74
N ALA A 15 8.28 -5.51 15.11
CA ALA A 15 8.50 -4.48 16.12
C ALA A 15 8.73 -3.06 15.55
N ILE A 16 8.89 -2.92 14.27
CA ILE A 16 9.01 -1.61 13.60
C ILE A 16 7.61 -1.22 13.17
N GLY A 17 7.07 -0.14 13.75
CA GLY A 17 5.72 0.36 13.52
C GLY A 17 5.36 0.46 12.05
N ALA A 18 4.95 -0.66 11.46
CA ALA A 18 4.35 -0.67 10.13
C ALA A 18 3.18 0.30 10.14
N LEU A 19 3.09 1.15 9.12
CA LEU A 19 1.91 1.99 8.88
C LEU A 19 0.67 1.17 9.19
N ASP A 20 -0.15 1.67 10.12
CA ASP A 20 -1.40 1.01 10.50
C ASP A 20 -2.39 1.08 9.34
N TRP A 21 -2.26 0.13 8.42
CA TRP A 21 -3.14 -0.07 7.28
C TRP A 21 -4.58 -0.43 7.69
N THR A 22 -4.84 -0.55 9.01
CA THR A 22 -6.20 -0.78 9.52
C THR A 22 -7.03 0.49 9.47
N LYS A 23 -6.40 1.67 9.41
CA LYS A 23 -7.13 2.93 9.27
C LYS A 23 -7.60 3.08 7.84
N PRO A 24 -8.90 3.16 7.58
CA PRO A 24 -9.41 3.43 6.25
C PRO A 24 -8.86 4.80 5.80
N VAL A 25 -8.32 4.86 4.59
CA VAL A 25 -7.84 6.10 3.93
C VAL A 25 -8.97 7.14 3.79
N LEU A 26 -10.22 6.71 3.98
CA LEU A 26 -11.42 7.53 3.96
C LEU A 26 -12.35 7.13 5.12
N LYS A 27 -12.23 7.76 6.30
CA LYS A 27 -13.43 8.11 7.04
C LYS A 27 -13.99 9.35 6.35
N ASN A 28 -15.12 9.20 5.69
CA ASN A 28 -15.95 10.32 5.30
C ASN A 28 -16.54 10.93 6.59
N ASP A 29 -15.80 11.82 7.26
CA ASP A 29 -16.29 12.63 8.38
C ASP A 29 -17.15 13.81 7.86
N PHE A 30 -17.84 13.63 6.72
CA PHE A 30 -18.86 14.54 6.24
C PHE A 30 -20.24 13.93 6.51
N ASP A 31 -20.57 13.78 7.79
CA ASP A 31 -21.95 13.52 8.21
C ASP A 31 -22.52 14.84 8.81
N PRO A 32 -23.57 15.41 8.20
CA PRO A 32 -24.23 16.58 8.80
C PRO A 32 -24.88 16.18 10.13
N PRO A 33 -25.01 17.08 11.11
CA PRO A 33 -25.53 16.75 12.44
C PRO A 33 -26.93 16.17 12.35
N ARG A 34 -27.10 14.90 12.71
CA ARG A 34 -28.40 14.23 12.80
C ARG A 34 -29.10 14.65 14.08
N LYS A 35 -30.33 15.13 13.91
CA LYS A 35 -31.27 15.33 15.00
C LYS A 35 -31.62 13.97 15.63
N ASP A 36 -31.59 13.91 16.94
CA ASP A 36 -31.87 12.76 17.78
C ASP A 36 -33.19 12.08 17.42
N SER A 37 -33.16 10.80 17.09
CA SER A 37 -34.32 9.91 17.07
C SER A 37 -33.93 8.54 17.65
N PRO A 38 -34.65 7.98 18.62
CA PRO A 38 -34.21 6.84 19.43
C PRO A 38 -34.51 5.47 18.83
N MET A 39 -34.36 5.25 17.50
CA MET A 39 -34.70 3.97 16.86
C MET A 39 -33.60 3.31 16.02
N ALA A 40 -32.32 3.71 16.19
CA ALA A 40 -31.21 3.28 15.31
C ALA A 40 -30.21 2.29 15.92
N ALA A 41 -30.47 1.69 17.08
CA ALA A 41 -29.44 0.90 17.80
C ALA A 41 -29.22 -0.53 17.27
N ARG A 42 -29.98 -1.02 16.29
CA ARG A 42 -29.89 -2.42 15.83
C ARG A 42 -29.22 -2.66 14.47
N THR A 43 -28.97 -1.62 13.70
CA THR A 43 -28.36 -1.71 12.35
C THR A 43 -26.87 -1.41 12.29
N THR A 44 -26.29 -0.78 13.31
CA THR A 44 -24.90 -0.31 13.31
C THR A 44 -23.85 -1.43 13.44
N SER A 45 -24.16 -2.56 14.09
CA SER A 45 -23.17 -3.63 14.28
C SER A 45 -22.87 -4.45 13.02
N LYS A 46 -23.88 -4.73 12.19
CA LYS A 46 -23.69 -5.48 10.93
C LYS A 46 -22.97 -4.69 9.84
N THR A 47 -23.15 -3.37 9.84
CA THR A 47 -22.50 -2.49 8.84
C THR A 47 -21.01 -2.30 9.15
N SER A 48 -20.62 -2.19 10.42
CA SER A 48 -19.23 -2.08 10.83
C SER A 48 -18.44 -3.38 10.53
N GLU A 49 -19.02 -4.53 10.85
CA GLU A 49 -18.38 -5.83 10.59
C GLU A 49 -18.21 -6.11 9.09
N SER A 50 -19.16 -5.69 8.26
CA SER A 50 -19.06 -5.80 6.80
C SER A 50 -17.98 -4.87 6.23
N SER A 51 -17.86 -3.64 6.76
CA SER A 51 -16.83 -2.68 6.37
C SER A 51 -15.43 -3.18 6.74
N ASP A 52 -15.26 -3.79 7.91
CA ASP A 52 -13.99 -4.38 8.32
C ASP A 52 -13.56 -5.50 7.38
N LYS A 53 -14.48 -6.39 6.98
CA LYS A 53 -14.20 -7.48 6.04
C LYS A 53 -13.79 -6.97 4.66
N VAL A 54 -14.45 -5.93 4.16
CA VAL A 54 -14.07 -5.27 2.89
C VAL A 54 -12.64 -4.70 2.99
N GLY A 55 -12.34 -3.96 4.07
CA GLY A 55 -11.00 -3.40 4.30
C GLY A 55 -9.89 -4.45 4.34
N VAL A 56 -10.18 -5.60 4.94
CA VAL A 56 -9.26 -6.76 4.98
C VAL A 56 -8.90 -7.25 3.58
N ILE A 57 -9.89 -7.48 2.74
CA ILE A 57 -9.68 -7.96 1.36
C ILE A 57 -8.92 -6.90 0.55
N CYS A 58 -9.29 -5.61 0.69
CA CYS A 58 -8.60 -4.53 0.00
C CYS A 58 -7.11 -4.48 0.37
N ARG A 59 -6.77 -4.61 1.66
CA ARG A 59 -5.36 -4.63 2.10
C ARG A 59 -4.59 -5.81 1.51
N ALA A 60 -5.16 -7.01 1.58
CA ALA A 60 -4.51 -8.22 1.07
C ALA A 60 -4.29 -8.15 -0.45
N LEU A 61 -5.31 -7.79 -1.21
CA LEU A 61 -5.21 -7.67 -2.66
C LEU A 61 -4.27 -6.54 -3.08
N ARG A 62 -4.37 -5.36 -2.44
CA ARG A 62 -3.46 -4.24 -2.71
C ARG A 62 -2.01 -4.65 -2.47
N ARG A 63 -1.72 -5.30 -1.34
CA ARG A 63 -0.37 -5.79 -1.04
C ARG A 63 0.11 -6.80 -2.09
N ALA A 64 -0.73 -7.78 -2.47
CA ALA A 64 -0.38 -8.76 -3.49
C ALA A 64 -0.12 -8.11 -4.87
N ILE A 65 -0.84 -7.04 -5.22
CA ILE A 65 -0.61 -6.28 -6.45
C ILE A 65 0.69 -5.48 -6.37
N ILE A 66 0.94 -4.75 -5.27
CA ILE A 66 2.14 -3.94 -5.08
C ILE A 66 3.40 -4.82 -5.05
N GLU A 67 3.33 -5.95 -4.37
CA GLU A 67 4.40 -6.95 -4.33
C GLU A 67 4.52 -7.75 -5.64
N GLN A 68 3.76 -7.38 -6.68
CA GLN A 68 3.78 -8.01 -8.01
C GLN A 68 3.47 -9.54 -7.99
N ALA A 69 2.87 -10.03 -6.92
CA ALA A 69 2.37 -11.40 -6.83
C ALA A 69 1.12 -11.60 -7.69
N LEU A 70 0.26 -10.56 -7.77
CA LEU A 70 -0.84 -10.45 -8.72
C LEU A 70 -0.42 -9.53 -9.87
N GLU A 71 -0.17 -10.11 -11.03
CA GLU A 71 0.28 -9.39 -12.21
C GLU A 71 -0.86 -8.60 -12.90
N PRO A 72 -0.58 -7.52 -13.63
CA PRO A 72 -1.54 -6.85 -14.49
C PRO A 72 -2.29 -7.82 -15.39
N GLY A 73 -3.62 -7.68 -15.47
CA GLY A 73 -4.49 -8.59 -16.22
C GLY A 73 -4.89 -9.87 -15.47
N ALA A 74 -4.33 -10.16 -14.28
CA ALA A 74 -4.74 -11.31 -13.48
C ALA A 74 -6.24 -11.24 -13.15
N LYS A 75 -6.94 -12.36 -13.30
CA LYS A 75 -8.38 -12.47 -13.04
C LYS A 75 -8.66 -12.55 -11.55
N LEU A 76 -9.67 -11.83 -11.08
CA LEU A 76 -10.10 -11.73 -9.70
C LEU A 76 -11.57 -12.18 -9.55
N PRO A 77 -11.86 -13.51 -9.62
CA PRO A 77 -13.23 -14.01 -9.52
C PRO A 77 -13.80 -13.73 -8.12
N GLU A 78 -14.98 -13.12 -8.04
CA GLU A 78 -15.65 -12.79 -6.76
C GLU A 78 -15.90 -14.04 -5.90
N ASP A 79 -16.22 -15.17 -6.52
CA ASP A 79 -16.49 -16.43 -5.82
C ASP A 79 -15.21 -16.99 -5.18
N SER A 80 -14.10 -17.03 -5.91
CA SER A 80 -12.80 -17.47 -5.38
C SER A 80 -12.31 -16.58 -4.23
N LEU A 81 -12.49 -15.26 -4.36
CA LEU A 81 -12.17 -14.31 -3.28
C LEU A 81 -13.09 -14.52 -2.08
N GLY A 82 -14.40 -14.74 -2.31
CA GLY A 82 -15.36 -15.06 -1.26
C GLY A 82 -14.95 -16.30 -0.48
N GLU A 83 -14.60 -17.37 -1.18
CA GLU A 83 -14.12 -18.63 -0.59
C GLU A 83 -12.84 -18.43 0.22
N ARG A 84 -11.81 -17.80 -0.37
CA ARG A 84 -10.50 -17.60 0.27
C ARG A 84 -10.56 -16.76 1.55
N PHE A 85 -11.37 -15.71 1.55
CA PHE A 85 -11.50 -14.79 2.69
C PHE A 85 -12.69 -15.12 3.63
N GLY A 86 -13.44 -16.20 3.37
CA GLY A 86 -14.59 -16.59 4.17
C GLY A 86 -15.69 -15.52 4.19
N VAL A 87 -15.96 -14.87 3.05
CA VAL A 87 -16.94 -13.79 2.91
C VAL A 87 -17.94 -14.08 1.78
N SER A 88 -19.03 -13.33 1.75
CA SER A 88 -19.99 -13.40 0.64
C SER A 88 -19.42 -12.77 -0.64
N ARG A 89 -19.90 -13.25 -1.79
CA ARG A 89 -19.61 -12.64 -3.10
C ARG A 89 -19.87 -11.11 -3.14
N THR A 90 -20.90 -10.64 -2.44
CA THR A 90 -21.21 -9.22 -2.34
C THR A 90 -20.09 -8.44 -1.64
N ILE A 91 -19.51 -8.97 -0.56
CA ILE A 91 -18.38 -8.35 0.15
C ILE A 91 -17.14 -8.34 -0.74
N ALA A 92 -16.84 -9.44 -1.43
CA ALA A 92 -15.73 -9.50 -2.39
C ALA A 92 -15.91 -8.45 -3.50
N ARG A 93 -17.12 -8.31 -4.06
CA ARG A 93 -17.44 -7.28 -5.07
C ARG A 93 -17.25 -5.86 -4.54
N HIS A 94 -17.63 -5.57 -3.30
CA HIS A 94 -17.40 -4.25 -2.70
C HIS A 94 -15.90 -3.95 -2.58
N ALA A 95 -15.09 -4.93 -2.16
CA ALA A 95 -13.64 -4.77 -2.09
C ALA A 95 -13.03 -4.50 -3.49
N LEU A 96 -13.45 -5.25 -4.50
CA LEU A 96 -13.02 -4.99 -5.89
C LEU A 96 -13.45 -3.60 -6.37
N GLY A 97 -14.64 -3.13 -5.96
CA GLY A 97 -15.11 -1.78 -6.26
C GLY A 97 -14.24 -0.68 -5.64
N GLN A 98 -13.76 -0.87 -4.40
CA GLN A 98 -12.83 0.06 -3.76
C GLN A 98 -11.46 0.06 -4.47
N LEU A 99 -10.91 -1.11 -4.79
CA LEU A 99 -9.66 -1.21 -5.53
C LEU A 99 -9.75 -0.67 -6.95
N ALA A 100 -10.94 -0.72 -7.56
CA ALA A 100 -11.19 -0.08 -8.86
C ALA A 100 -11.19 1.45 -8.74
N ALA A 101 -11.73 2.00 -7.66
CA ALA A 101 -11.64 3.44 -7.38
C ALA A 101 -10.19 3.91 -7.13
N GLU A 102 -9.32 3.03 -6.64
CA GLU A 102 -7.88 3.25 -6.50
C GLU A 102 -7.09 3.03 -7.81
N GLY A 103 -7.75 2.55 -8.87
CA GLY A 103 -7.12 2.28 -10.16
C GLY A 103 -6.29 0.99 -10.21
N LEU A 104 -6.39 0.13 -9.19
CA LEU A 104 -5.68 -1.16 -9.12
C LEU A 104 -6.43 -2.29 -9.83
N VAL A 105 -7.74 -2.16 -9.99
CA VAL A 105 -8.63 -3.19 -10.56
C VAL A 105 -9.50 -2.58 -11.64
N GLU A 106 -9.72 -3.32 -12.71
CA GLU A 106 -10.72 -3.00 -13.74
C GLU A 106 -11.99 -3.83 -13.52
N LEU A 107 -13.11 -3.16 -13.25
CA LEU A 107 -14.42 -3.78 -13.26
C LEU A 107 -14.97 -3.81 -14.68
N ARG A 108 -15.27 -4.99 -15.18
CA ARG A 108 -15.81 -5.19 -16.53
C ARG A 108 -17.27 -5.63 -16.47
N ARG A 109 -18.13 -4.99 -17.27
CA ARG A 109 -19.56 -5.35 -17.31
C ARG A 109 -19.72 -6.80 -17.75
N ASN A 110 -20.41 -7.61 -16.94
CA ASN A 110 -20.66 -9.04 -17.17
C ASN A 110 -19.40 -9.89 -17.39
N ARG A 111 -18.27 -9.48 -16.84
CA ARG A 111 -16.99 -10.24 -16.89
C ARG A 111 -16.33 -10.23 -15.53
N ILE A 112 -15.39 -11.16 -15.34
CA ILE A 112 -14.54 -11.22 -14.15
C ILE A 112 -13.70 -9.94 -14.08
N ALA A 113 -13.61 -9.35 -12.88
CA ALA A 113 -12.68 -8.25 -12.62
C ALA A 113 -11.23 -8.70 -12.83
N VAL A 114 -10.38 -7.78 -13.22
CA VAL A 114 -8.95 -8.06 -13.44
C VAL A 114 -8.09 -7.00 -12.76
N VAL A 115 -6.84 -7.33 -12.45
CA VAL A 115 -5.83 -6.34 -12.08
C VAL A 115 -5.65 -5.40 -13.27
N ALA A 116 -5.62 -4.10 -13.01
CA ALA A 116 -5.52 -3.08 -14.07
C ALA A 116 -4.23 -3.25 -14.88
N THR A 117 -4.32 -2.95 -16.17
CA THR A 117 -3.20 -3.03 -17.10
C THR A 117 -3.02 -1.66 -17.74
N PRO A 118 -2.25 -0.74 -17.12
CA PRO A 118 -2.06 0.58 -17.67
C PRO A 118 -1.39 0.52 -19.04
N SER A 119 -1.90 1.31 -19.99
CA SER A 119 -1.24 1.56 -21.25
C SER A 119 0.06 2.35 -21.04
N TRP A 120 0.93 2.35 -22.04
CA TRP A 120 2.15 3.14 -22.01
C TRP A 120 1.90 4.65 -21.74
N GLN A 121 0.85 5.21 -22.35
CA GLN A 121 0.51 6.62 -22.14
C GLN A 121 0.02 6.86 -20.73
N GLU A 122 -0.88 6.03 -20.22
CA GLU A 122 -1.36 6.13 -18.82
C GLU A 122 -0.21 5.97 -17.82
N ALA A 123 0.77 5.12 -18.12
CA ALA A 123 1.97 4.95 -17.31
C ALA A 123 2.77 6.24 -17.22
N ARG A 124 3.03 6.90 -18.35
CA ARG A 124 3.72 8.20 -18.39
C ARG A 124 2.96 9.27 -17.63
N ASP A 125 1.68 9.42 -17.93
CA ASP A 125 0.82 10.40 -17.28
C ASP A 125 0.80 10.22 -15.75
N ALA A 126 0.79 8.95 -15.28
CA ALA A 126 0.85 8.66 -13.85
C ALA A 126 2.16 9.12 -13.21
N PHE A 127 3.31 8.92 -13.85
CA PHE A 127 4.60 9.41 -13.35
C PHE A 127 4.68 10.93 -13.37
N ASP A 128 4.20 11.58 -14.42
CA ASP A 128 4.18 13.05 -14.53
C ASP A 128 3.33 13.67 -13.41
N ILE A 129 2.14 13.13 -13.15
CA ILE A 129 1.26 13.55 -12.06
C ILE A 129 1.93 13.29 -10.70
N ARG A 130 2.55 12.13 -10.52
CA ARG A 130 3.23 11.73 -9.29
C ARG A 130 4.33 12.72 -8.91
N ILE A 131 5.17 13.12 -9.87
CA ILE A 131 6.23 14.11 -9.67
C ILE A 131 5.66 15.43 -9.13
N GLN A 132 4.54 15.92 -9.69
CA GLN A 132 3.93 17.18 -9.25
C GLN A 132 3.30 17.06 -7.84
N LEU A 133 2.58 15.98 -7.57
CA LEU A 133 1.95 15.76 -6.27
C LEU A 133 2.99 15.58 -5.15
N GLU A 134 4.03 14.79 -5.40
CA GLU A 134 5.07 14.55 -4.39
C GLU A 134 6.01 15.75 -4.22
N GLY A 135 6.22 16.54 -5.27
CA GLY A 135 6.84 17.87 -5.15
C GLY A 135 6.06 18.78 -4.20
N LEU A 136 4.72 18.79 -4.30
CA LEU A 136 3.87 19.52 -3.36
C LEU A 136 3.99 18.97 -1.91
N VAL A 137 4.02 17.64 -1.73
CA VAL A 137 4.21 17.00 -0.43
C VAL A 137 5.51 17.46 0.23
N VAL A 138 6.67 17.30 -0.43
CA VAL A 138 7.97 17.64 0.17
C VAL A 138 8.10 19.14 0.42
N ARG A 139 7.51 19.99 -0.43
CA ARG A 139 7.45 21.44 -0.20
C ARG A 139 6.66 21.78 1.07
N GLN A 140 5.55 21.10 1.33
CA GLN A 140 4.76 21.33 2.55
C GLN A 140 5.48 20.87 3.81
N LEU A 141 6.32 19.82 3.71
CA LEU A 141 7.02 19.22 4.84
C LEU A 141 8.38 19.83 5.16
N ALA A 142 9.01 20.55 4.23
CA ALA A 142 10.35 21.12 4.39
C ALA A 142 10.46 21.98 5.67
N GLY A 143 11.33 21.57 6.60
CA GLY A 143 11.56 22.24 7.88
C GLY A 143 10.41 22.14 8.90
N LYS A 144 9.36 21.37 8.61
CA LYS A 144 8.17 21.27 9.47
C LYS A 144 7.99 19.91 10.13
N LEU A 145 8.81 18.91 9.78
CA LEU A 145 8.76 17.60 10.39
C LEU A 145 9.22 17.64 11.85
N SER A 146 8.48 16.98 12.73
CA SER A 146 8.90 16.75 14.11
C SER A 146 10.05 15.74 14.16
N LYS A 147 10.78 15.72 15.29
CA LYS A 147 11.85 14.71 15.51
C LYS A 147 11.31 13.28 15.43
N SER A 148 10.07 13.04 15.91
CA SER A 148 9.43 11.73 15.83
C SER A 148 9.10 11.33 14.39
N GLN A 149 8.62 12.24 13.56
CA GLN A 149 8.35 11.96 12.15
C GLN A 149 9.65 11.68 11.36
N ILE A 150 10.72 12.43 11.65
CA ILE A 150 12.05 12.14 11.05
C ILE A 150 12.55 10.76 11.48
N ALA A 151 12.39 10.39 12.75
CA ALA A 151 12.76 9.07 13.24
C ALA A 151 11.95 7.95 12.59
N GLU A 152 10.64 8.17 12.38
CA GLU A 152 9.75 7.23 11.69
C GLU A 152 10.19 7.03 10.22
N LEU A 153 10.51 8.09 9.48
CA LEU A 153 11.02 8.01 8.11
C LEU A 153 12.36 7.26 8.04
N ASN A 154 13.29 7.54 8.96
CA ASN A 154 14.56 6.83 8.99
C ASN A 154 14.36 5.33 9.30
N ALA A 155 13.50 4.98 10.26
CA ALA A 155 13.19 3.59 10.58
C ALA A 155 12.56 2.86 9.37
N HIS A 156 11.72 3.56 8.59
CA HIS A 156 11.16 3.01 7.36
C HIS A 156 12.24 2.72 6.32
N VAL A 157 13.17 3.66 6.08
CA VAL A 157 14.28 3.47 5.12
C VAL A 157 15.28 2.42 5.61
N ASP A 158 15.48 2.28 6.93
CA ASP A 158 16.28 1.19 7.49
C ASP A 158 15.62 -0.18 7.27
N ALA A 159 14.28 -0.25 7.27
CA ALA A 159 13.55 -1.45 6.87
C ALA A 159 13.70 -1.76 5.37
N GLU A 160 13.69 -0.74 4.50
CA GLU A 160 14.00 -0.89 3.06
C GLU A 160 15.42 -1.47 2.87
N ASP A 161 16.40 -0.92 3.60
CA ASP A 161 17.80 -1.38 3.53
C ASP A 161 17.97 -2.83 4.04
N SER A 162 17.24 -3.17 5.09
CA SER A 162 17.22 -4.54 5.65
C SER A 162 16.58 -5.56 4.71
N ALA A 163 15.65 -5.12 3.85
CA ALA A 163 15.01 -5.96 2.85
C ALA A 163 15.87 -6.15 1.58
N ARG A 164 16.98 -5.43 1.47
CA ARG A 164 17.93 -5.53 0.35
C ARG A 164 18.52 -6.94 0.28
N GLY A 165 18.49 -7.53 -0.91
CA GLY A 165 18.94 -8.91 -1.13
C GLY A 165 17.91 -9.99 -0.76
N GLY A 166 16.72 -9.58 -0.31
CA GLY A 166 15.54 -10.42 -0.18
C GLY A 166 14.76 -10.53 -1.50
N THR A 167 13.43 -10.63 -1.39
CA THR A 167 12.56 -10.63 -2.58
C THR A 167 12.36 -9.19 -3.08
N ASP A 168 12.43 -8.99 -4.41
CA ASP A 168 12.14 -7.70 -5.05
C ASP A 168 10.77 -7.14 -4.64
N ALA A 169 9.81 -8.03 -4.40
CA ALA A 169 8.45 -7.73 -3.96
C ALA A 169 8.41 -6.86 -2.68
N VAL A 170 9.15 -7.25 -1.65
CA VAL A 170 9.19 -6.50 -0.37
C VAL A 170 9.86 -5.15 -0.56
N SER A 171 10.94 -5.09 -1.33
CA SER A 171 11.66 -3.84 -1.63
C SER A 171 10.77 -2.85 -2.38
N ILE A 172 10.02 -3.30 -3.40
CA ILE A 172 9.09 -2.46 -4.18
C ILE A 172 7.98 -1.92 -3.29
N ARG A 173 7.42 -2.76 -2.41
CA ARG A 173 6.39 -2.35 -1.46
C ARG A 173 6.90 -1.26 -0.52
N LEU A 174 8.01 -1.49 0.16
CA LEU A 174 8.58 -0.54 1.11
C LEU A 174 8.95 0.78 0.44
N ALA A 175 9.57 0.74 -0.75
CA ALA A 175 9.87 1.96 -1.50
C ALA A 175 8.60 2.75 -1.85
N THR A 176 7.51 2.07 -2.22
CA THR A 176 6.22 2.73 -2.49
C THR A 176 5.60 3.32 -1.23
N GLU A 177 5.66 2.58 -0.12
CA GLU A 177 5.13 3.00 1.18
C GLU A 177 5.84 4.23 1.74
N PHE A 178 7.13 4.44 1.44
CA PHE A 178 7.88 5.66 1.80
C PHE A 178 7.19 6.94 1.31
N HIS A 179 6.78 6.96 0.06
CA HIS A 179 6.11 8.12 -0.54
C HIS A 179 4.72 8.37 0.06
N ILE A 180 3.98 7.29 0.33
CA ILE A 180 2.67 7.36 0.98
C ILE A 180 2.81 7.85 2.43
N LEU A 181 3.85 7.41 3.14
CA LEU A 181 4.18 7.87 4.50
C LEU A 181 4.46 9.38 4.51
N LEU A 182 5.24 9.89 3.56
CA LEU A 182 5.45 11.34 3.41
C LEU A 182 4.13 12.08 3.20
N ALA A 183 3.25 11.58 2.35
CA ALA A 183 1.93 12.19 2.14
C ALA A 183 1.09 12.22 3.43
N HIS A 184 1.10 11.15 4.23
CA HIS A 184 0.43 11.12 5.53
C HIS A 184 0.93 12.19 6.50
N MET A 185 2.23 12.48 6.49
CA MET A 185 2.84 13.51 7.37
C MET A 185 2.36 14.92 7.05
N THR A 186 1.78 15.17 5.87
CA THR A 186 1.16 16.47 5.54
C THR A 186 -0.15 16.72 6.29
N ASN A 187 -0.76 15.69 6.89
CA ASN A 187 -2.10 15.71 7.45
C ASN A 187 -3.20 16.16 6.45
N SER A 188 -2.96 16.03 5.15
CA SER A 188 -3.91 16.34 4.09
C SER A 188 -4.54 15.06 3.52
N PRO A 189 -5.81 14.74 3.85
CA PRO A 189 -6.48 13.54 3.32
C PRO A 189 -6.54 13.52 1.79
N ILE A 190 -6.60 14.69 1.17
CA ILE A 190 -6.62 14.85 -0.29
C ILE A 190 -5.28 14.43 -0.88
N LEU A 191 -4.16 14.92 -0.33
CA LEU A 191 -2.82 14.54 -0.80
C LEU A 191 -2.56 13.06 -0.59
N VAL A 192 -2.90 12.52 0.59
CA VAL A 192 -2.77 11.08 0.87
C VAL A 192 -3.50 10.26 -0.18
N ARG A 193 -4.76 10.61 -0.48
CA ARG A 193 -5.56 9.89 -1.48
C ARG A 193 -4.89 9.89 -2.85
N TYR A 194 -4.59 11.06 -3.39
CA TYR A 194 -4.09 11.17 -4.76
C TYR A 194 -2.66 10.66 -4.92
N VAL A 195 -1.79 10.88 -3.93
CA VAL A 195 -0.43 10.30 -3.93
C VAL A 195 -0.50 8.78 -3.89
N SER A 196 -1.34 8.19 -3.01
CA SER A 196 -1.51 6.74 -2.95
C SER A 196 -2.02 6.16 -4.27
N GLU A 197 -3.04 6.78 -4.86
CA GLU A 197 -3.61 6.33 -6.13
C GLU A 197 -2.56 6.32 -7.26
N VAL A 198 -1.82 7.41 -7.44
CA VAL A 198 -0.81 7.47 -8.51
C VAL A 198 0.39 6.58 -8.22
N ALA A 199 0.82 6.45 -6.95
CA ALA A 199 1.91 5.56 -6.57
C ALA A 199 1.57 4.09 -6.87
N TYR A 200 0.33 3.66 -6.60
CA TYR A 200 -0.13 2.31 -6.93
C TYR A 200 -0.18 2.06 -8.44
N ARG A 201 -0.64 3.04 -9.22
CA ARG A 201 -0.62 2.95 -10.70
C ARG A 201 0.80 2.83 -11.24
N CYS A 202 1.75 3.58 -10.67
CA CYS A 202 3.16 3.45 -11.02
C CYS A 202 3.73 2.07 -10.66
N CYS A 203 3.31 1.43 -9.54
CA CYS A 203 3.68 0.06 -9.22
C CYS A 203 3.23 -0.95 -10.29
N LEU A 204 2.00 -0.82 -10.80
CA LEU A 204 1.54 -1.66 -11.92
C LEU A 204 2.39 -1.47 -13.17
N THR A 205 2.82 -0.25 -13.44
CA THR A 205 3.73 0.04 -14.55
C THR A 205 5.09 -0.63 -14.36
N LEU A 206 5.65 -0.59 -13.15
CA LEU A 206 6.91 -1.27 -12.83
C LEU A 206 6.82 -2.77 -13.09
N SER A 207 5.69 -3.42 -12.78
CA SER A 207 5.53 -4.85 -13.04
C SER A 207 5.46 -5.22 -14.53
N LEU A 208 4.98 -4.30 -15.37
CA LEU A 208 4.84 -4.51 -16.82
C LEU A 208 6.10 -4.20 -17.59
N TYR A 209 6.83 -3.15 -17.20
CA TYR A 209 7.81 -2.49 -18.05
C TYR A 209 9.21 -2.41 -17.46
N SER A 210 9.39 -2.67 -16.13
CA SER A 210 10.71 -2.47 -15.51
C SER A 210 11.71 -3.61 -15.78
N ARG A 211 13.01 -3.26 -15.73
CA ARG A 211 14.11 -4.23 -15.64
C ARG A 211 14.52 -4.43 -14.19
N PRO A 212 15.06 -5.61 -13.83
CA PRO A 212 15.73 -5.80 -12.55
C PRO A 212 16.77 -4.69 -12.32
N HIS A 213 16.76 -4.04 -11.18
CA HIS A 213 17.68 -2.96 -10.85
C HIS A 213 18.14 -3.04 -9.39
N SER A 214 19.24 -2.36 -9.08
CA SER A 214 19.72 -2.22 -7.71
C SER A 214 18.78 -1.32 -6.90
N THR A 215 18.26 -1.83 -5.80
CA THR A 215 17.48 -1.06 -4.80
C THR A 215 18.33 -0.05 -4.02
N GLU A 216 19.67 -0.17 -4.08
CA GLU A 216 20.61 0.64 -3.32
C GLU A 216 20.53 2.14 -3.67
N CYS A 217 20.36 2.48 -4.95
CA CYS A 217 20.22 3.88 -5.37
C CYS A 217 18.98 4.52 -4.74
N ALA A 218 17.84 3.82 -4.73
CA ALA A 218 16.60 4.34 -4.16
C ALA A 218 16.72 4.63 -2.66
N ILE A 219 17.34 3.72 -1.89
CA ILE A 219 17.56 3.88 -0.45
C ILE A 219 18.41 5.12 -0.14
N ASN A 220 19.49 5.34 -0.88
CA ASN A 220 20.34 6.52 -0.70
C ASN A 220 19.61 7.82 -1.08
N GLU A 221 18.78 7.79 -2.12
CA GLU A 221 17.94 8.91 -2.53
C GLU A 221 16.89 9.24 -1.45
N HIS A 222 16.22 8.24 -0.85
CA HIS A 222 15.28 8.43 0.26
C HIS A 222 15.98 9.04 1.49
N ARG A 223 17.16 8.57 1.88
CA ARG A 223 17.95 9.16 2.97
C ARG A 223 18.32 10.62 2.69
N ALA A 224 18.69 10.96 1.45
CA ALA A 224 18.99 12.33 1.05
C ALA A 224 17.75 13.25 1.11
N ILE A 225 16.58 12.73 0.71
CA ILE A 225 15.30 13.45 0.83
C ILE A 225 14.98 13.74 2.30
N ILE A 226 15.08 12.76 3.18
CA ILE A 226 14.84 12.94 4.63
C ILE A 226 15.79 13.99 5.21
N ALA A 227 17.08 13.92 4.91
CA ALA A 227 18.08 14.86 5.39
C ALA A 227 17.80 16.31 4.93
N SER A 228 17.34 16.49 3.68
CA SER A 228 16.97 17.79 3.14
C SER A 228 15.68 18.34 3.73
N LEU A 229 14.66 17.46 3.97
CA LEU A 229 13.44 17.82 4.69
C LEU A 229 13.75 18.32 6.10
N ALA A 230 14.62 17.62 6.83
CA ALA A 230 15.01 17.99 8.19
C ALA A 230 15.74 19.33 8.27
N LYS A 231 16.51 19.69 7.23
CA LYS A 231 17.20 21.00 7.12
C LYS A 231 16.28 22.14 6.70
N GLY A 232 15.10 21.84 6.17
CA GLY A 232 14.18 22.84 5.63
C GLY A 232 14.61 23.43 4.28
N ASP A 233 15.51 22.76 3.55
CA ASP A 233 15.96 23.20 2.23
C ASP A 233 14.92 22.77 1.17
N GLU A 234 13.91 23.63 0.98
CA GLU A 234 12.78 23.38 0.07
C GLU A 234 13.26 23.17 -1.37
N ALA A 235 14.15 24.02 -1.87
CA ALA A 235 14.63 23.93 -3.25
C ALA A 235 15.37 22.60 -3.48
N LYS A 236 16.22 22.22 -2.54
CA LYS A 236 16.99 20.97 -2.61
C LYS A 236 16.12 19.74 -2.52
N VAL A 237 15.16 19.70 -1.61
CA VAL A 237 14.29 18.52 -1.47
C VAL A 237 13.36 18.34 -2.66
N MET A 238 12.87 19.42 -3.25
CA MET A 238 12.10 19.35 -4.50
C MET A 238 12.94 18.79 -5.65
N GLN A 239 14.18 19.26 -5.79
CA GLN A 239 15.12 18.73 -6.80
C GLN A 239 15.41 17.24 -6.59
N LEU A 240 15.64 16.82 -5.35
CA LEU A 240 15.92 15.42 -5.01
C LEU A 240 14.71 14.53 -5.31
N MET A 241 13.50 14.93 -4.92
CA MET A 241 12.27 14.17 -5.19
C MET A 241 12.01 14.05 -6.69
N HIS A 242 12.14 15.16 -7.42
CA HIS A 242 12.00 15.15 -8.89
C HIS A 242 13.00 14.19 -9.54
N HIS A 243 14.28 14.29 -9.19
CA HIS A 243 15.33 13.42 -9.74
C HIS A 243 15.08 11.94 -9.42
N HIS A 244 14.68 11.64 -8.19
CA HIS A 244 14.35 10.29 -7.76
C HIS A 244 13.21 9.71 -8.59
N LEU A 245 12.07 10.41 -8.70
CA LEU A 245 10.90 9.94 -9.44
C LEU A 245 11.14 9.85 -10.96
N ASP A 246 11.89 10.79 -11.52
CA ASP A 246 12.30 10.75 -12.91
C ASP A 246 13.21 9.51 -13.19
N SER A 247 14.13 9.22 -12.28
CA SER A 247 14.97 8.03 -12.35
C SER A 247 14.14 6.74 -12.26
N VAL A 248 13.10 6.70 -11.41
CA VAL A 248 12.16 5.58 -11.33
C VAL A 248 11.35 5.45 -12.63
N ALA A 249 10.82 6.55 -13.16
CA ALA A 249 10.07 6.57 -14.42
C ALA A 249 10.91 6.05 -15.60
N ASN A 250 12.13 6.51 -15.74
CA ASN A 250 13.04 6.09 -16.81
C ASN A 250 13.38 4.58 -16.75
N ARG A 251 13.41 4.02 -15.54
CA ARG A 251 13.58 2.56 -15.35
C ARG A 251 12.30 1.78 -15.61
N ALA A 252 11.15 2.35 -15.23
CA ALA A 252 9.84 1.72 -15.39
C ALA A 252 9.42 1.59 -16.86
N LEU A 253 9.77 2.57 -17.68
CA LEU A 253 9.26 2.71 -19.04
C LEU A 253 10.17 1.99 -20.07
N VAL A 254 10.45 0.70 -19.85
CA VAL A 254 11.20 -0.17 -20.77
C VAL A 254 10.30 -1.29 -21.30
N ALA A 255 10.49 -1.75 -22.53
CA ALA A 255 9.62 -2.69 -23.24
C ALA A 255 9.31 -3.99 -22.48
N PRO A 256 8.07 -4.53 -22.59
CA PRO A 256 7.57 -5.62 -21.75
C PRO A 256 8.23 -6.98 -22.01
N THR A 257 8.34 -7.79 -20.93
CA THR A 257 8.76 -9.20 -20.99
C THR A 257 7.56 -10.10 -20.63
N PRO A 258 7.23 -11.16 -21.41
CA PRO A 258 6.10 -12.03 -21.12
C PRO A 258 6.36 -12.93 -19.88
N GLN A 259 5.40 -12.99 -18.93
CA GLN A 259 5.46 -13.88 -17.77
C GLN A 259 4.35 -14.94 -17.80
N ARG A 260 4.58 -16.07 -17.10
CA ARG A 260 3.63 -17.21 -16.98
C ARG A 260 2.80 -17.08 -15.70
N GLY A 261 1.47 -17.21 -15.84
CA GLY A 261 0.52 -17.08 -14.74
C GLY A 261 0.63 -18.18 -13.66
N ARG A 262 0.46 -17.79 -12.39
CA ARG A 262 0.27 -18.67 -11.21
C ARG A 262 -1.21 -18.74 -10.84
N ASP A 263 -1.58 -19.74 -10.03
CA ASP A 263 -2.95 -19.82 -9.50
C ASP A 263 -3.24 -18.69 -8.50
N LEU A 264 -4.44 -18.10 -8.60
CA LEU A 264 -4.85 -16.96 -7.76
C LEU A 264 -4.89 -17.33 -6.27
N LEU A 265 -5.38 -18.52 -5.94
CA LEU A 265 -5.55 -18.92 -4.54
C LEU A 265 -4.21 -19.17 -3.86
N ASP A 266 -3.25 -19.75 -4.59
CA ASP A 266 -1.87 -19.95 -4.10
C ASP A 266 -1.16 -18.60 -3.89
N ILE A 267 -1.36 -17.63 -4.81
CA ILE A 267 -0.81 -16.28 -4.68
C ILE A 267 -1.35 -15.58 -3.44
N LEU A 268 -2.64 -15.70 -3.17
CA LEU A 268 -3.29 -15.00 -2.08
C LEU A 268 -3.14 -15.68 -0.71
N ALA A 269 -2.68 -16.94 -0.66
CA ALA A 269 -2.56 -17.69 0.58
C ALA A 269 -1.80 -16.91 1.68
N PRO A 270 -0.57 -16.42 1.46
CA PRO A 270 0.19 -15.70 2.48
C PRO A 270 -0.50 -14.43 2.99
N TYR A 271 -1.16 -13.70 2.10
CA TYR A 271 -1.80 -12.42 2.41
C TYR A 271 -3.13 -12.58 3.16
N ALA A 272 -3.84 -13.70 2.97
CA ALA A 272 -5.08 -14.01 3.69
C ALA A 272 -4.80 -14.54 5.08
N ASP A 273 -3.73 -15.31 5.26
CA ASP A 273 -3.38 -15.95 6.54
C ASP A 273 -2.86 -14.91 7.55
N GLU A 274 -2.15 -13.88 7.14
CA GLU A 274 -1.76 -12.74 8.00
C GLU A 274 -3.00 -12.05 8.61
N VAL A 275 -4.05 -11.89 7.82
CA VAL A 275 -5.29 -11.25 8.26
C VAL A 275 -6.07 -12.09 9.27
N THR A 276 -6.00 -13.42 9.18
CA THR A 276 -6.62 -14.33 10.14
C THR A 276 -5.82 -14.46 11.43
N SER A 277 -4.49 -14.32 11.38
CA SER A 277 -3.58 -14.37 12.54
C SER A 277 -3.75 -13.18 13.49
N ASP A 278 -3.99 -11.98 12.98
CA ASP A 278 -4.25 -10.78 13.80
C ASP A 278 -5.55 -10.87 14.63
N ARG A 279 -6.46 -11.80 14.30
CA ARG A 279 -7.68 -12.04 15.08
C ARG A 279 -7.50 -12.93 16.31
N VAL A 280 -6.36 -13.56 16.53
CA VAL A 280 -6.09 -14.46 17.66
C VAL A 280 -5.31 -13.78 18.79
N VAL A 281 -5.50 -12.49 19.03
CA VAL A 281 -5.24 -11.90 20.35
C VAL A 281 -6.45 -12.21 21.24
N LYS A 282 -6.38 -13.34 21.95
CA LYS A 282 -7.38 -13.77 22.94
C LYS A 282 -7.59 -12.67 23.97
N LEU A 283 -8.80 -12.14 24.04
CA LEU A 283 -9.25 -11.36 25.19
C LEU A 283 -9.03 -12.18 26.48
N PRO A 284 -8.44 -11.59 27.53
CA PRO A 284 -8.28 -12.27 28.80
C PRO A 284 -9.67 -12.62 29.37
N LYS A 285 -9.83 -13.90 29.75
CA LYS A 285 -11.04 -14.37 30.44
C LYS A 285 -11.20 -13.55 31.73
N VAL A 286 -12.23 -12.73 31.80
CA VAL A 286 -12.67 -12.11 33.06
C VAL A 286 -13.11 -13.23 33.98
N ALA A 287 -12.34 -13.43 35.05
CA ALA A 287 -12.72 -14.37 36.11
C ALA A 287 -13.98 -13.86 36.78
N ARG A 288 -15.09 -14.59 36.64
CA ARG A 288 -16.28 -14.40 37.47
C ARG A 288 -15.89 -14.81 38.90
N ARG A 289 -15.76 -13.81 39.78
CA ARG A 289 -15.78 -14.08 41.23
C ARG A 289 -17.24 -14.41 41.61
N GLY A 290 -17.40 -15.56 42.28
CA GLY A 290 -18.63 -15.99 42.95
C GLY A 290 -18.89 -15.18 44.23
#